data_4e0216b635c90a5eea48ced8d3fdf42c
#
_entry.id   4e0216b635c90a5eea48ced8d3fdf42c
#
_cell.length_a   1.000
_cell.length_b   1.000
_cell.length_c   1.000
_cell.angle_alpha   90.00
_cell.angle_beta   90.00
_cell.angle_gamma   90.00
#
_symmetry.space_group_name_H-M   'P 1'
#
loop_
_entity.id
_entity.type
_entity.pdbx_description
1 polymer ?
#
loop_
_entity_poly.entity_id
_entity_poly.type
_entity_poly.pdbx_seq_one_letter_code
_entity_poly.pdbx_strand_id
1 'polypeptide(L)' 'MSAGTIANEIRRLRFENGEMTQQDLATRCQVTRQTIIALESGKYAPSLDLAFRIARALGVGVEQVFRWQER' A
#
# COMPACT_ATOMS: atom_id res chain seq x y z
N MET A 1 3.06 -16.66 19.90
CA MET A 1 2.51 -15.77 18.87
C MET A 1 3.52 -14.65 18.61
N SER A 2 3.89 -14.44 17.37
CA SER A 2 4.88 -13.41 17.10
C SER A 2 4.23 -12.03 17.16
N ALA A 3 4.96 -11.07 17.68
CA ALA A 3 4.56 -9.68 17.65
C ALA A 3 5.18 -9.03 16.41
N GLY A 4 4.34 -8.41 15.61
CA GLY A 4 4.82 -7.78 14.42
C GLY A 4 3.75 -6.91 13.79
N THR A 5 4.14 -6.21 12.75
CA THR A 5 3.24 -5.35 12.00
C THR A 5 3.54 -5.47 10.52
N ILE A 6 2.61 -4.97 9.72
CA ILE A 6 2.83 -4.89 8.28
C ILE A 6 3.37 -3.50 7.98
N ALA A 7 4.56 -3.47 7.39
CA ALA A 7 5.16 -2.24 6.89
C ALA A 7 4.88 -2.13 5.40
N ASN A 8 4.89 -0.93 4.87
CA ASN A 8 4.64 -0.75 3.45
C ASN A 8 5.58 0.29 2.84
N GLU A 9 5.72 0.20 1.52
CA GLU A 9 6.54 1.10 0.72
C GLU A 9 5.67 1.86 -0.28
N ILE A 10 4.39 2.06 0.03
CA ILE A 10 3.45 2.66 -0.92
C ILE A 10 3.93 4.03 -1.37
N ARG A 11 4.34 4.88 -0.42
CA ARG A 11 4.76 6.23 -0.75
C ARG A 11 5.97 6.25 -1.68
N ARG A 12 6.99 5.45 -1.38
CA ARG A 12 8.19 5.36 -2.20
C ARG A 12 7.84 4.86 -3.60
N LEU A 13 7.02 3.81 -3.68
CA LEU A 13 6.64 3.24 -4.96
C LEU A 13 5.79 4.18 -5.78
N ARG A 14 4.95 5.00 -5.14
CA ARG A 14 4.20 6.03 -5.86
C ARG A 14 5.15 7.03 -6.54
N PHE A 15 6.15 7.50 -5.80
CA PHE A 15 7.13 8.45 -6.36
C PHE A 15 7.91 7.83 -7.51
N GLU A 16 8.28 6.56 -7.37
CA GLU A 16 9.03 5.88 -8.42
C GLU A 16 8.17 5.59 -9.65
N ASN A 17 6.87 5.70 -9.52
CA ASN A 17 5.93 5.43 -10.60
C ASN A 17 5.36 6.75 -11.14
N GLY A 18 6.25 7.65 -11.57
CA GLY A 18 5.85 8.91 -12.16
C GLY A 18 5.25 9.90 -11.18
N GLU A 19 5.70 9.87 -9.92
CA GLU A 19 5.19 10.75 -8.88
C GLU A 19 3.67 10.65 -8.73
N MET A 20 3.18 9.43 -8.74
CA MET A 20 1.75 9.15 -8.57
C MET A 20 1.24 9.73 -7.26
N THR A 21 0.11 10.45 -7.32
CA THR A 21 -0.48 11.01 -6.10
C THR A 21 -1.27 9.95 -5.34
N GLN A 22 -1.58 10.25 -4.07
CA GLN A 22 -2.45 9.38 -3.28
C GLN A 22 -3.81 9.23 -3.96
N GLN A 23 -4.33 10.32 -4.53
CA GLN A 23 -5.63 10.28 -5.22
C GLN A 23 -5.56 9.41 -6.48
N ASP A 24 -4.45 9.49 -7.23
CA ASP A 24 -4.28 8.65 -8.42
C ASP A 24 -4.32 7.17 -8.04
N LEU A 25 -3.60 6.82 -6.98
CA LEU A 25 -3.57 5.43 -6.53
C LEU A 25 -4.96 5.00 -6.04
N ALA A 26 -5.63 5.85 -5.27
CA ALA A 26 -6.97 5.56 -4.77
C ALA A 26 -7.94 5.29 -5.92
N THR A 27 -7.91 6.12 -6.94
CA THR A 27 -8.77 5.96 -8.10
C THR A 27 -8.49 4.64 -8.81
N ARG A 28 -7.23 4.31 -9.00
CA ARG A 28 -6.86 3.05 -9.67
C ARG A 28 -7.27 1.83 -8.86
N CYS A 29 -7.28 1.94 -7.54
CA CYS A 29 -7.66 0.83 -6.67
C CYS A 29 -9.14 0.84 -6.31
N GLN A 30 -9.89 1.83 -6.77
CA GLN A 30 -11.32 1.95 -6.51
C GLN A 30 -11.63 2.08 -5.01
N VAL A 31 -10.81 2.84 -4.33
CA VAL A 31 -11.01 3.18 -2.91
C VAL A 31 -10.91 4.69 -2.75
N THR A 32 -11.18 5.18 -1.56
CA THR A 32 -11.07 6.61 -1.27
C THR A 32 -9.63 6.98 -0.97
N ARG A 33 -9.31 8.26 -1.16
CA ARG A 33 -8.01 8.78 -0.79
C ARG A 33 -7.71 8.54 0.69
N GLN A 34 -8.74 8.65 1.56
CA GLN A 34 -8.59 8.41 2.99
C GLN A 34 -8.08 6.99 3.26
N THR A 35 -8.52 6.03 2.47
CA THR A 35 -8.03 4.66 2.60
C THR A 35 -6.53 4.58 2.34
N ILE A 36 -6.06 5.26 1.30
CA ILE A 36 -4.63 5.26 0.98
C ILE A 36 -3.84 5.96 2.07
N ILE A 37 -4.34 7.09 2.58
CA ILE A 37 -3.68 7.81 3.67
C ILE A 37 -3.54 6.90 4.89
N ALA A 38 -4.60 6.21 5.28
CA ALA A 38 -4.58 5.33 6.43
C ALA A 38 -3.62 4.16 6.24
N LEU A 39 -3.58 3.60 5.03
CA LEU A 39 -2.65 2.51 4.72
C LEU A 39 -1.20 2.98 4.82
N GLU A 40 -0.87 4.13 4.22
CA GLU A 40 0.49 4.64 4.24
C GLU A 40 0.97 4.96 5.63
N SER A 41 0.06 5.39 6.49
CA SER A 41 0.41 5.73 7.87
C SER A 41 0.52 4.50 8.78
N GLY A 42 0.17 3.32 8.26
CA GLY A 42 0.23 2.09 9.05
C GLY A 42 -0.91 1.93 10.03
N LYS A 43 -1.97 2.71 9.89
CA LYS A 43 -3.09 2.65 10.83
C LYS A 43 -3.97 1.43 10.66
N TYR A 44 -3.94 0.81 9.48
CA TYR A 44 -4.61 -0.47 9.32
C TYR A 44 -3.99 -1.24 8.16
N ALA A 45 -4.23 -2.54 8.15
CA ALA A 45 -3.74 -3.41 7.10
C ALA A 45 -4.82 -3.59 6.04
N PRO A 46 -4.44 -3.69 4.77
CA PRO A 46 -5.44 -3.88 3.71
C PRO A 46 -5.97 -5.30 3.72
N SER A 47 -7.16 -5.49 3.13
CA SER A 47 -7.60 -6.82 2.77
C SER A 47 -6.63 -7.39 1.74
N LEU A 48 -6.63 -8.71 1.58
CA LEU A 48 -5.77 -9.33 0.58
C LEU A 48 -6.11 -8.82 -0.82
N ASP A 49 -7.40 -8.66 -1.10
CA ASP A 49 -7.85 -8.13 -2.39
C ASP A 49 -7.30 -6.73 -2.64
N LEU A 50 -7.40 -5.85 -1.66
CA LEU A 50 -6.89 -4.49 -1.82
C LEU A 50 -5.37 -4.48 -1.96
N ALA A 51 -4.67 -5.34 -1.22
CA ALA A 51 -3.21 -5.45 -1.33
C ALA A 51 -2.79 -5.79 -2.75
N PHE A 52 -3.47 -6.73 -3.39
CA PHE A 52 -3.17 -7.09 -4.77
C PHE A 52 -3.50 -5.96 -5.74
N ARG A 53 -4.61 -5.25 -5.53
CA ARG A 53 -4.95 -4.12 -6.40
C ARG A 53 -3.92 -3.01 -6.31
N ILE A 54 -3.42 -2.73 -5.12
CA ILE A 54 -2.39 -1.72 -4.93
C ILE A 54 -1.10 -2.13 -5.66
N ALA A 55 -0.69 -3.38 -5.48
CA ALA A 55 0.53 -3.86 -6.12
C ALA A 55 0.43 -3.77 -7.64
N ARG A 56 -0.71 -4.16 -8.20
CA ARG A 56 -0.92 -4.07 -9.64
C ARG A 56 -0.91 -2.61 -10.13
N ALA A 57 -1.52 -1.72 -9.38
CA ALA A 57 -1.53 -0.30 -9.74
C ALA A 57 -0.12 0.30 -9.73
N LEU A 58 0.74 -0.21 -8.84
CA LEU A 58 2.13 0.25 -8.75
C LEU A 58 3.07 -0.55 -9.65
N GLY A 59 2.58 -1.60 -10.31
CA GLY A 59 3.38 -2.38 -11.25
C GLY A 59 4.41 -3.28 -10.60
N VAL A 60 4.17 -3.72 -9.37
CA VAL A 60 5.11 -4.55 -8.62
C VAL A 60 4.36 -5.71 -7.96
N GLY A 61 5.10 -6.62 -7.33
CA GLY A 61 4.50 -7.69 -6.56
C GLY A 61 4.07 -7.22 -5.17
N VAL A 62 3.13 -7.95 -4.57
CA VAL A 62 2.61 -7.61 -3.24
C VAL A 62 3.74 -7.52 -2.22
N GLU A 63 4.72 -8.42 -2.32
CA GLU A 63 5.84 -8.46 -1.38
C GLU A 63 6.77 -7.26 -1.51
N GLN A 64 6.71 -6.55 -2.62
CA GLN A 64 7.47 -5.31 -2.79
C GLN A 64 6.74 -4.13 -2.16
N VAL A 65 5.43 -4.23 -2.00
CA VAL A 65 4.63 -3.17 -1.39
C VAL A 65 4.54 -3.35 0.11
N PHE A 66 4.28 -4.56 0.56
CA PHE A 66 4.04 -4.87 1.97
C PHE A 66 5.02 -5.91 2.46
N ARG A 67 5.44 -5.77 3.71
CA ARG A 67 6.30 -6.76 4.33
C ARG A 67 5.95 -6.90 5.80
N TRP A 68 6.23 -8.07 6.33
CA TRP A 68 6.07 -8.33 7.76
C TRP A 68 7.30 -7.80 8.48
N GLN A 69 7.07 -7.04 9.52
CA GLN A 69 8.14 -6.46 10.33
C GLN A 69 8.02 -6.97 11.75
N GLU A 70 9.02 -7.71 12.20
CA GLU A 70 9.05 -8.23 13.56
C GLU A 70 9.36 -7.11 14.55
N ARG A 71 8.88 -7.29 15.75
CA ARG A 71 9.17 -6.36 16.83
C ARG A 71 10.23 -6.91 17.75
#